data_a5ded1b444a8c1052147aed65f0105b8
#
_entry.id   a5ded1b444a8c1052147aed65f0105b8
#
_cell.length_a   1.000
_cell.length_b   1.000
_cell.length_c   1.000
_cell.angle_alpha   90.00
_cell.angle_beta   90.00
_cell.angle_gamma   90.00
#
_symmetry.space_group_name_H-M   'P 1'
#
loop_
_entity.id
_entity.type
_entity.pdbx_description
1 polymer ?
#
loop_
_entity_poly.entity_id
_entity_poly.type
_entity_poly.pdbx_seq_one_letter_code
_entity_poly.pdbx_strand_id
1 'polypeptide(L)'
;MASLFKNTVYFRRLKISALGNLLSSLKGMIYMTLALNRDGSSEKKVRNTALIFMGLSHILYLKQYIKGAIFALIEILTLINIPTIVKGITELITLGEPQPHLPVMQRNNSLFMLIDGVIVLAIIFVFVCIYAVSVKSATKSYKSFCVTGKLERKKLFDVLDGAFPIAGLAPMVILVLFFVVVPLVFSAAVAFTNYSSPKHIAPNNTIDWVGIDNFKTLFGGDATWTSAFGRVALWTLIWAVLATFTCYAGGLIMAVEMHETKFKINPVFRSIFILPYAVPSVVTMLVWQNLLNGSFGIVNRTLIAIGILEKGEVIPWLTDPTFAKFTCVLINL
;
A
#
# COMPACT_ATOMS: atom_id res chain seq x y z
N MET A 1 -67.91 24.13 -11.01
CA MET A 1 -67.06 24.84 -12.01
C MET A 1 -65.61 25.04 -11.57
N ALA A 2 -65.26 25.27 -10.28
CA ALA A 2 -63.89 25.50 -9.83
C ALA A 2 -62.95 24.26 -9.88
N SER A 3 -63.51 23.04 -9.80
CA SER A 3 -62.70 21.80 -9.85
C SER A 3 -62.22 21.41 -11.25
N LEU A 4 -63.04 21.77 -12.26
CA LEU A 4 -62.70 21.56 -13.69
C LEU A 4 -61.55 22.49 -14.15
N PHE A 5 -61.50 23.71 -13.63
CA PHE A 5 -60.44 24.68 -13.98
C PHE A 5 -59.08 24.29 -13.35
N LYS A 6 -59.04 23.74 -12.13
CA LYS A 6 -57.83 23.27 -11.48
C LYS A 6 -57.19 22.06 -12.22
N ASN A 7 -58.03 21.15 -12.70
CA ASN A 7 -57.55 20.00 -13.46
C ASN A 7 -56.96 20.40 -14.84
N THR A 8 -57.55 21.37 -15.51
CA THR A 8 -57.05 21.84 -16.83
C THR A 8 -55.70 22.56 -16.71
N VAL A 9 -55.50 23.31 -15.63
CA VAL A 9 -54.20 23.99 -15.36
C VAL A 9 -53.11 22.97 -14.94
N TYR A 10 -53.49 21.96 -14.19
CA TYR A 10 -52.57 20.88 -13.78
C TYR A 10 -52.10 20.02 -14.97
N PHE A 11 -53.04 19.63 -15.84
CA PHE A 11 -52.75 18.91 -17.09
C PHE A 11 -51.92 19.76 -18.08
N ARG A 12 -52.13 21.08 -18.11
CA ARG A 12 -51.32 21.99 -18.94
C ARG A 12 -49.90 22.11 -18.42
N ARG A 13 -49.67 22.16 -17.09
CA ARG A 13 -48.34 22.17 -16.49
C ARG A 13 -47.61 20.86 -16.71
N LEU A 14 -48.29 19.71 -16.57
CA LEU A 14 -47.69 18.39 -16.84
C LEU A 14 -47.29 18.22 -18.31
N LYS A 15 -48.13 18.67 -19.25
CA LYS A 15 -47.80 18.67 -20.69
C LYS A 15 -46.62 19.58 -21.02
N ILE A 16 -46.53 20.76 -20.41
CA ILE A 16 -45.39 21.68 -20.62
C ILE A 16 -44.11 21.13 -20.03
N SER A 17 -44.16 20.50 -18.84
CA SER A 17 -43.03 19.84 -18.23
C SER A 17 -42.57 18.62 -19.04
N ALA A 18 -43.48 17.78 -19.50
CA ALA A 18 -43.19 16.64 -20.37
C ALA A 18 -42.59 17.07 -21.73
N LEU A 19 -43.13 18.14 -22.32
CA LEU A 19 -42.59 18.71 -23.57
C LEU A 19 -41.20 19.31 -23.34
N GLY A 20 -40.96 19.96 -22.21
CA GLY A 20 -39.65 20.49 -21.81
C GLY A 20 -38.60 19.39 -21.66
N ASN A 21 -38.98 18.29 -21.01
CA ASN A 21 -38.12 17.12 -20.87
C ASN A 21 -37.86 16.40 -22.20
N LEU A 22 -38.88 16.30 -23.08
CA LEU A 22 -38.74 15.72 -24.41
C LEU A 22 -37.85 16.60 -25.31
N LEU A 23 -38.01 17.92 -25.25
CA LEU A 23 -37.17 18.89 -25.99
C LEU A 23 -35.72 18.88 -25.46
N SER A 24 -35.48 18.72 -24.16
CA SER A 24 -34.15 18.59 -23.60
C SER A 24 -33.50 17.27 -24.01
N SER A 25 -34.26 16.17 -24.04
CA SER A 25 -33.82 14.86 -24.52
C SER A 25 -33.55 14.88 -26.03
N LEU A 26 -34.41 15.50 -26.84
CA LEU A 26 -34.20 15.68 -28.29
C LEU A 26 -33.00 16.59 -28.59
N LYS A 27 -32.84 17.70 -27.84
CA LYS A 27 -31.61 18.51 -27.90
C LYS A 27 -30.38 17.67 -27.55
N GLY A 28 -30.43 16.86 -26.49
CA GLY A 28 -29.37 15.92 -26.13
C GLY A 28 -29.07 14.92 -27.24
N MET A 29 -30.10 14.33 -27.86
CA MET A 29 -29.94 13.42 -29.00
C MET A 29 -29.39 14.12 -30.25
N ILE A 30 -29.88 15.32 -30.59
CA ILE A 30 -29.38 16.12 -31.72
C ILE A 30 -27.91 16.53 -31.47
N TYR A 31 -27.59 16.97 -30.26
CA TYR A 31 -26.18 17.24 -29.88
C TYR A 31 -25.33 15.97 -29.89
N MET A 32 -25.87 14.83 -29.50
CA MET A 32 -25.19 13.53 -29.56
C MET A 32 -24.98 13.11 -31.01
N THR A 33 -25.94 13.27 -31.90
CA THR A 33 -25.84 12.94 -33.35
C THR A 33 -24.90 13.90 -34.07
N LEU A 34 -24.95 15.21 -33.75
CA LEU A 34 -24.00 16.20 -34.24
C LEU A 34 -22.60 16.04 -33.68
N ALA A 35 -22.47 15.53 -32.42
CA ALA A 35 -21.18 15.21 -31.80
C ALA A 35 -20.61 13.88 -32.30
N LEU A 36 -21.44 12.89 -32.61
CA LEU A 36 -21.05 11.65 -33.29
C LEU A 36 -20.58 11.89 -34.73
N ASN A 37 -21.14 12.92 -35.40
CA ASN A 37 -20.69 13.35 -36.73
C ASN A 37 -19.50 14.33 -36.67
N ARG A 38 -19.23 14.93 -35.49
CA ARG A 38 -18.05 15.74 -35.16
C ARG A 38 -17.02 14.85 -34.50
N ASP A 39 -16.45 13.96 -35.31
CA ASP A 39 -15.10 13.49 -35.19
C ASP A 39 -14.73 12.59 -33.99
N GLY A 40 -14.70 11.28 -34.21
CA GLY A 40 -13.72 10.41 -33.61
C GLY A 40 -12.27 10.95 -33.74
N SER A 41 -12.01 11.90 -34.64
CA SER A 41 -10.77 12.68 -34.74
C SER A 41 -10.57 13.61 -33.54
N SER A 42 -11.60 14.22 -33.00
CA SER A 42 -11.50 15.16 -31.87
C SER A 42 -11.30 14.48 -30.52
N GLU A 43 -11.89 13.29 -30.28
CA GLU A 43 -11.58 12.48 -29.10
C GLU A 43 -10.12 12.01 -29.15
N LYS A 44 -9.65 11.56 -30.32
CA LYS A 44 -8.25 11.17 -30.53
C LYS A 44 -7.30 12.35 -30.30
N LYS A 45 -7.63 13.56 -30.74
CA LYS A 45 -6.83 14.77 -30.48
C LYS A 45 -6.73 15.07 -29.00
N VAL A 46 -7.84 15.04 -28.23
CA VAL A 46 -7.84 15.26 -26.77
C VAL A 46 -6.98 14.21 -26.05
N ARG A 47 -7.12 12.95 -26.43
CA ARG A 47 -6.31 11.85 -25.87
C ARG A 47 -4.83 12.01 -26.21
N ASN A 48 -4.51 12.30 -27.46
CA ASN A 48 -3.12 12.44 -27.88
C ASN A 48 -2.45 13.65 -27.21
N THR A 49 -3.16 14.77 -27.06
CA THR A 49 -2.65 15.94 -26.32
C THR A 49 -2.45 15.61 -24.83
N ALA A 50 -3.34 14.79 -24.23
CA ALA A 50 -3.17 14.32 -22.86
C ALA A 50 -1.99 13.35 -22.72
N LEU A 51 -1.62 12.63 -23.79
CA LEU A 51 -0.46 11.74 -23.87
C LEU A 51 0.87 12.48 -24.18
N ILE A 52 0.83 13.71 -24.68
CA ILE A 52 2.04 14.52 -24.93
C ILE A 52 2.47 15.21 -23.64
N PHE A 53 1.50 15.80 -22.93
CA PHE A 53 1.76 16.51 -21.70
C PHE A 53 0.53 16.45 -20.77
N MET A 54 0.77 16.00 -19.54
CA MET A 54 -0.26 15.76 -18.54
C MET A 54 -0.93 17.09 -18.14
N GLY A 55 -2.28 17.10 -18.21
CA GLY A 55 -3.06 18.32 -17.91
C GLY A 55 -3.28 19.26 -19.08
N LEU A 56 -2.49 19.21 -20.15
CA LEU A 56 -2.62 20.11 -21.30
C LEU A 56 -4.01 20.04 -21.94
N SER A 57 -4.56 18.84 -22.12
CA SER A 57 -5.91 18.64 -22.64
C SER A 57 -6.99 19.26 -21.74
N HIS A 58 -6.81 19.20 -20.41
CA HIS A 58 -7.73 19.82 -19.46
C HIS A 58 -7.75 21.35 -19.60
N ILE A 59 -6.58 21.95 -19.89
CA ILE A 59 -6.43 23.40 -20.06
C ILE A 59 -6.97 23.84 -21.42
N LEU A 60 -6.50 23.24 -22.51
CA LEU A 60 -6.79 23.71 -23.87
C LEU A 60 -8.20 23.41 -24.33
N TYR A 61 -8.67 22.17 -24.14
CA TYR A 61 -9.95 21.72 -24.70
C TYR A 61 -11.11 21.78 -23.71
N LEU A 62 -10.83 21.51 -22.42
CA LEU A 62 -11.86 21.35 -21.40
C LEU A 62 -12.03 22.58 -20.50
N LYS A 63 -11.11 23.55 -20.57
CA LYS A 63 -11.09 24.78 -19.74
C LYS A 63 -11.14 24.47 -18.23
N GLN A 64 -10.62 23.29 -17.82
CA GLN A 64 -10.51 22.85 -16.44
C GLN A 64 -9.12 23.22 -15.88
N TYR A 65 -8.89 24.53 -15.71
CA TYR A 65 -7.56 25.10 -15.42
C TYR A 65 -6.93 24.54 -14.14
N ILE A 66 -7.69 24.44 -13.04
CA ILE A 66 -7.18 23.96 -11.74
C ILE A 66 -6.69 22.51 -11.87
N LYS A 67 -7.53 21.65 -12.44
CA LYS A 67 -7.21 20.24 -12.63
C LYS A 67 -6.04 20.05 -13.59
N GLY A 68 -6.01 20.80 -14.67
CA GLY A 68 -4.91 20.79 -15.62
C GLY A 68 -3.62 21.29 -15.00
N ALA A 69 -3.65 22.33 -14.19
CA ALA A 69 -2.48 22.86 -13.49
C ALA A 69 -1.88 21.85 -12.48
N ILE A 70 -2.73 21.14 -11.73
CA ILE A 70 -2.26 20.09 -10.79
C ILE A 70 -1.52 18.99 -11.56
N PHE A 71 -2.11 18.47 -12.64
CA PHE A 71 -1.46 17.44 -13.45
C PHE A 71 -0.16 17.94 -14.11
N ALA A 72 -0.19 19.15 -14.65
CA ALA A 72 1.01 19.78 -15.26
C ALA A 72 2.13 19.96 -14.23
N LEU A 73 1.80 20.36 -13.00
CA LEU A 73 2.77 20.52 -11.91
C LEU A 73 3.45 19.18 -11.58
N ILE A 74 2.68 18.10 -11.49
CA ILE A 74 3.24 16.77 -11.20
C ILE A 74 4.21 16.34 -12.32
N GLU A 75 3.85 16.56 -13.58
CA GLU A 75 4.73 16.24 -14.70
C GLU A 75 6.00 17.10 -14.70
N ILE A 76 5.90 18.41 -14.50
CA ILE A 76 7.05 19.32 -14.41
C ILE A 76 7.98 18.89 -13.28
N LEU A 77 7.45 18.58 -12.10
CA LEU A 77 8.26 18.09 -10.98
C LEU A 77 8.98 16.78 -11.33
N THR A 78 8.32 15.88 -12.04
CA THR A 78 8.95 14.62 -12.50
C THR A 78 10.02 14.89 -13.53
N LEU A 79 9.78 15.79 -14.49
CA LEU A 79 10.76 16.16 -15.51
C LEU A 79 12.03 16.82 -14.93
N ILE A 80 11.86 17.67 -13.93
CA ILE A 80 13.01 18.29 -13.20
C ILE A 80 13.84 17.22 -12.49
N ASN A 81 13.20 16.15 -12.00
CA ASN A 81 13.88 15.08 -11.27
C ASN A 81 14.36 13.93 -12.17
N ILE A 82 14.25 14.04 -13.50
CA ILE A 82 14.76 13.00 -14.44
C ILE A 82 16.21 12.60 -14.16
N PRO A 83 17.16 13.52 -13.91
CA PRO A 83 18.54 13.12 -13.62
C PRO A 83 18.64 12.22 -12.38
N THR A 84 17.90 12.52 -11.32
CA THR A 84 17.85 11.71 -10.09
C THR A 84 17.21 10.34 -10.36
N ILE A 85 16.14 10.30 -11.16
CA ILE A 85 15.48 9.07 -11.56
C ILE A 85 16.43 8.19 -12.37
N VAL A 86 17.10 8.75 -13.35
CA VAL A 86 18.08 8.01 -14.19
C VAL A 86 19.23 7.50 -13.33
N LYS A 87 19.76 8.33 -12.44
CA LYS A 87 20.79 7.93 -11.48
C LYS A 87 20.32 6.73 -10.64
N GLY A 88 19.15 6.81 -10.00
CA GLY A 88 18.64 5.73 -9.17
C GLY A 88 18.39 4.42 -9.95
N ILE A 89 17.94 4.49 -11.21
CA ILE A 89 17.82 3.30 -12.07
C ILE A 89 19.21 2.74 -12.40
N THR A 90 20.18 3.59 -12.72
CA THR A 90 21.55 3.14 -13.02
C THR A 90 22.18 2.47 -11.79
N GLU A 91 22.03 3.07 -10.62
CA GLU A 91 22.50 2.53 -9.35
C GLU A 91 21.83 1.20 -9.00
N LEU A 92 20.54 1.04 -9.28
CA LEU A 92 19.81 -0.21 -9.11
C LEU A 92 20.36 -1.33 -10.02
N ILE A 93 20.76 -1.01 -11.25
CA ILE A 93 21.28 -1.98 -12.21
C ILE A 93 22.73 -2.37 -11.86
N THR A 94 23.57 -1.39 -11.53
CA THR A 94 25.00 -1.61 -11.33
C THR A 94 25.37 -2.03 -9.91
N LEU A 95 24.57 -1.63 -8.90
CA LEU A 95 24.84 -1.77 -7.47
C LEU A 95 26.20 -1.21 -7.01
N GLY A 96 26.80 -0.34 -7.84
CA GLY A 96 28.07 0.32 -7.59
C GLY A 96 29.28 -0.54 -7.96
N GLU A 97 30.45 0.07 -7.78
CA GLU A 97 31.75 -0.57 -8.02
C GLU A 97 32.60 -0.57 -6.74
N PRO A 98 33.49 -1.56 -6.55
CA PRO A 98 34.40 -1.58 -5.41
C PRO A 98 35.33 -0.37 -5.40
N GLN A 99 35.37 0.36 -4.30
CA GLN A 99 36.17 1.59 -4.13
C GLN A 99 37.15 1.47 -2.95
N PRO A 100 38.11 0.53 -2.98
CA PRO A 100 39.00 0.28 -1.85
C PRO A 100 39.91 1.47 -1.51
N HIS A 101 40.14 2.38 -2.46
CA HIS A 101 40.97 3.58 -2.31
C HIS A 101 40.30 4.71 -1.52
N LEU A 102 38.97 4.65 -1.32
CA LEU A 102 38.24 5.66 -0.56
C LEU A 102 38.03 5.24 0.89
N PRO A 103 37.88 6.21 1.81
CA PRO A 103 37.44 5.95 3.17
C PRO A 103 36.08 5.24 3.17
N VAL A 104 35.83 4.36 4.13
CA VAL A 104 34.61 3.53 4.20
C VAL A 104 33.32 4.32 4.10
N MET A 105 33.27 5.51 4.70
CA MET A 105 32.07 6.40 4.66
C MET A 105 31.81 7.04 3.30
N GLN A 106 32.78 7.05 2.39
CA GLN A 106 32.65 7.63 1.04
C GLN A 106 32.46 6.57 -0.04
N ARG A 107 32.56 5.29 0.32
CA ARG A 107 32.38 4.18 -0.61
C ARG A 107 30.93 4.01 -1.00
N ASN A 108 30.71 3.48 -2.19
CA ASN A 108 29.40 3.06 -2.64
C ASN A 108 28.83 2.02 -1.68
N ASN A 109 27.59 2.23 -1.28
CA ASN A 109 26.83 1.25 -0.49
C ASN A 109 25.74 0.62 -1.35
N SER A 110 26.02 -0.58 -1.84
CA SER A 110 25.14 -1.30 -2.76
C SER A 110 23.74 -1.53 -2.18
N LEU A 111 23.60 -1.68 -0.85
CA LEU A 111 22.27 -1.82 -0.22
C LEU A 111 21.47 -0.52 -0.27
N PHE A 112 22.13 0.64 -0.07
CA PHE A 112 21.46 1.93 -0.23
C PHE A 112 21.10 2.18 -1.69
N MET A 113 21.99 1.84 -2.62
CA MET A 113 21.71 1.95 -4.06
C MET A 113 20.51 1.05 -4.46
N LEU A 114 20.44 -0.15 -3.90
CA LEU A 114 19.32 -1.06 -4.13
C LEU A 114 18.00 -0.48 -3.61
N ILE A 115 17.96 0.03 -2.37
CA ILE A 115 16.72 0.57 -1.79
C ILE A 115 16.32 1.87 -2.48
N ASP A 116 17.26 2.74 -2.81
CA ASP A 116 17.00 4.00 -3.54
C ASP A 116 16.44 3.70 -4.94
N GLY A 117 16.98 2.68 -5.62
CA GLY A 117 16.45 2.22 -6.90
C GLY A 117 15.03 1.66 -6.79
N VAL A 118 14.72 0.88 -5.76
CA VAL A 118 13.36 0.38 -5.50
C VAL A 118 12.40 1.52 -5.20
N ILE A 119 12.83 2.54 -4.44
CA ILE A 119 12.03 3.75 -4.18
C ILE A 119 11.77 4.49 -5.49
N VAL A 120 12.78 4.65 -6.34
CA VAL A 120 12.62 5.28 -7.67
C VAL A 120 11.62 4.53 -8.53
N LEU A 121 11.65 3.18 -8.54
CA LEU A 121 10.65 2.38 -9.25
C LEU A 121 9.23 2.60 -8.69
N ALA A 122 9.09 2.70 -7.36
CA ALA A 122 7.79 3.00 -6.74
C ALA A 122 7.28 4.40 -7.13
N ILE A 123 8.16 5.41 -7.19
CA ILE A 123 7.82 6.76 -7.65
C ILE A 123 7.38 6.74 -9.12
N ILE A 124 8.11 6.05 -9.99
CA ILE A 124 7.75 5.88 -11.39
C ILE A 124 6.37 5.19 -11.52
N PHE A 125 6.13 4.16 -10.74
CA PHE A 125 4.85 3.45 -10.73
C PHE A 125 3.69 4.40 -10.36
N VAL A 126 3.85 5.19 -9.29
CA VAL A 126 2.85 6.20 -8.88
C VAL A 126 2.64 7.23 -9.99
N PHE A 127 3.71 7.72 -10.60
CA PHE A 127 3.63 8.67 -11.71
C PHE A 127 2.86 8.09 -12.90
N VAL A 128 3.14 6.85 -13.31
CA VAL A 128 2.42 6.16 -14.40
C VAL A 128 0.93 6.00 -14.07
N CYS A 129 0.59 5.67 -12.81
CA CYS A 129 -0.79 5.59 -12.36
C CYS A 129 -1.50 6.95 -12.46
N ILE A 130 -0.87 8.03 -11.99
CA ILE A 130 -1.42 9.40 -12.08
C ILE A 130 -1.56 9.81 -13.55
N TYR A 131 -0.58 9.48 -14.38
CA TYR A 131 -0.61 9.75 -15.81
C TYR A 131 -1.80 9.07 -16.48
N ALA A 132 -2.02 7.79 -16.20
CA ALA A 132 -3.16 7.03 -16.72
C ALA A 132 -4.52 7.63 -16.25
N VAL A 133 -4.58 8.07 -15.00
CA VAL A 133 -5.76 8.77 -14.44
C VAL A 133 -6.00 10.10 -15.16
N SER A 134 -4.94 10.88 -15.44
CA SER A 134 -5.04 12.15 -16.17
C SER A 134 -5.64 11.94 -17.57
N VAL A 135 -5.10 10.99 -18.34
CA VAL A 135 -5.57 10.67 -19.70
C VAL A 135 -7.03 10.17 -19.69
N LYS A 136 -7.36 9.23 -18.77
CA LYS A 136 -8.74 8.72 -18.61
C LYS A 136 -9.71 9.85 -18.21
N SER A 137 -9.26 10.73 -17.33
CA SER A 137 -10.04 11.89 -16.89
C SER A 137 -10.32 12.89 -18.03
N ALA A 138 -9.32 13.18 -18.87
CA ALA A 138 -9.49 14.06 -20.03
C ALA A 138 -10.49 13.49 -21.03
N THR A 139 -10.35 12.21 -21.39
CA THR A 139 -11.28 11.53 -22.32
C THR A 139 -12.69 11.43 -21.77
N LYS A 140 -12.86 11.11 -20.47
CA LYS A 140 -14.16 11.07 -19.80
C LYS A 140 -14.84 12.44 -19.78
N SER A 141 -14.09 13.49 -19.44
CA SER A 141 -14.61 14.87 -19.42
C SER A 141 -14.99 15.34 -20.83
N TYR A 142 -14.24 14.95 -21.86
CA TYR A 142 -14.58 15.25 -23.25
C TYR A 142 -15.86 14.54 -23.69
N LYS A 143 -16.02 13.25 -23.37
CA LYS A 143 -17.27 12.51 -23.65
C LYS A 143 -18.48 13.14 -22.96
N SER A 144 -18.34 13.54 -21.70
CA SER A 144 -19.39 14.26 -20.98
C SER A 144 -19.75 15.58 -21.67
N PHE A 145 -18.75 16.33 -22.13
CA PHE A 145 -18.96 17.56 -22.89
C PHE A 145 -19.70 17.31 -24.21
N CYS A 146 -19.36 16.24 -24.93
CA CYS A 146 -20.07 15.87 -26.17
C CYS A 146 -21.57 15.58 -25.93
N VAL A 147 -21.89 14.94 -24.78
CA VAL A 147 -23.29 14.58 -24.45
C VAL A 147 -24.07 15.78 -23.90
N THR A 148 -23.48 16.58 -23.01
CA THR A 148 -24.17 17.64 -22.29
C THR A 148 -24.14 18.99 -23.00
N GLY A 149 -23.21 19.19 -23.94
CA GLY A 149 -22.95 20.48 -24.60
C GLY A 149 -22.40 21.56 -23.67
N LYS A 150 -22.15 21.23 -22.38
CA LYS A 150 -21.67 22.18 -21.38
C LYS A 150 -20.28 21.78 -20.90
N LEU A 151 -19.35 22.74 -20.92
CA LEU A 151 -18.07 22.60 -20.29
C LEU A 151 -18.26 22.67 -18.77
N GLU A 152 -18.02 21.56 -18.05
CA GLU A 152 -18.08 21.52 -16.60
C GLU A 152 -16.90 22.31 -16.03
N ARG A 153 -17.12 23.58 -15.73
CA ARG A 153 -16.17 24.38 -14.92
C ARG A 153 -16.38 24.05 -13.45
N LYS A 154 -15.78 22.98 -12.99
CA LYS A 154 -15.84 22.62 -11.58
C LYS A 154 -14.99 23.58 -10.76
N LYS A 155 -15.54 24.13 -9.68
CA LYS A 155 -14.78 24.84 -8.65
C LYS A 155 -13.86 23.85 -7.93
N LEU A 156 -12.88 24.35 -7.21
CA LEU A 156 -11.92 23.51 -6.48
C LEU A 156 -12.65 22.49 -5.56
N PHE A 157 -13.68 22.93 -4.85
CA PHE A 157 -14.49 22.06 -3.98
C PHE A 157 -15.21 20.96 -4.74
N ASP A 158 -15.81 21.26 -5.90
CA ASP A 158 -16.50 20.25 -6.74
C ASP A 158 -15.51 19.22 -7.32
N VAL A 159 -14.26 19.63 -7.55
CA VAL A 159 -13.17 18.72 -7.98
C VAL A 159 -12.77 17.82 -6.82
N LEU A 160 -12.65 18.38 -5.61
CA LEU A 160 -12.33 17.64 -4.39
C LEU A 160 -13.45 16.66 -4.01
N ASP A 161 -14.72 17.09 -4.07
CA ASP A 161 -15.87 16.22 -3.80
C ASP A 161 -15.94 15.05 -4.77
N GLY A 162 -15.75 15.30 -6.07
CA GLY A 162 -15.71 14.22 -7.07
C GLY A 162 -14.49 13.31 -6.98
N ALA A 163 -13.39 13.80 -6.40
CA ALA A 163 -12.17 13.05 -6.17
C ALA A 163 -12.06 12.51 -4.72
N PHE A 164 -13.03 12.81 -3.85
CA PHE A 164 -12.99 12.50 -2.43
C PHE A 164 -12.63 11.03 -2.12
N PRO A 165 -13.20 10.00 -2.79
CA PRO A 165 -12.82 8.62 -2.53
C PRO A 165 -11.34 8.35 -2.84
N ILE A 166 -10.81 8.94 -3.91
CA ILE A 166 -9.41 8.79 -4.32
C ILE A 166 -8.50 9.63 -3.42
N ALA A 167 -8.87 10.89 -3.17
CA ALA A 167 -8.09 11.81 -2.35
C ALA A 167 -8.03 11.35 -0.87
N GLY A 168 -9.11 10.75 -0.37
CA GLY A 168 -9.17 10.20 0.99
C GLY A 168 -8.34 8.93 1.15
N LEU A 169 -8.31 8.07 0.13
CA LEU A 169 -7.53 6.82 0.16
C LEU A 169 -6.07 7.01 -0.27
N ALA A 170 -5.76 8.01 -1.08
CA ALA A 170 -4.42 8.22 -1.63
C ALA A 170 -3.31 8.32 -0.56
N PRO A 171 -3.45 9.07 0.56
CA PRO A 171 -2.43 9.10 1.59
C PRO A 171 -2.15 7.71 2.17
N MET A 172 -3.20 6.93 2.46
CA MET A 172 -3.06 5.57 2.98
C MET A 172 -2.37 4.66 1.98
N VAL A 173 -2.77 4.68 0.71
CA VAL A 173 -2.16 3.87 -0.36
C VAL A 173 -0.69 4.24 -0.54
N ILE A 174 -0.33 5.53 -0.49
CA ILE A 174 1.05 5.99 -0.56
C ILE A 174 1.86 5.49 0.64
N LEU A 175 1.33 5.59 1.85
CA LEU A 175 2.01 5.07 3.05
C LEU A 175 2.23 3.55 2.96
N VAL A 176 1.22 2.78 2.55
CA VAL A 176 1.36 1.33 2.34
C VAL A 176 2.41 1.04 1.26
N LEU A 177 2.41 1.78 0.16
CA LEU A 177 3.41 1.60 -0.89
C LEU A 177 4.83 1.80 -0.37
N PHE A 178 5.10 2.91 0.33
CA PHE A 178 6.46 3.24 0.76
C PHE A 178 6.91 2.50 2.03
N PHE A 179 6.01 2.19 2.97
CA PHE A 179 6.38 1.55 4.23
C PHE A 179 6.16 0.04 4.27
N VAL A 180 5.40 -0.52 3.34
CA VAL A 180 5.16 -1.97 3.27
C VAL A 180 5.69 -2.55 1.96
N VAL A 181 5.25 -2.01 0.80
CA VAL A 181 5.59 -2.61 -0.50
C VAL A 181 7.08 -2.40 -0.83
N VAL A 182 7.62 -1.20 -0.62
CA VAL A 182 9.05 -0.91 -0.90
C VAL A 182 9.98 -1.81 -0.08
N PRO A 183 9.86 -1.95 1.26
CA PRO A 183 10.68 -2.87 2.03
C PRO A 183 10.51 -4.34 1.62
N LEU A 184 9.30 -4.74 1.25
CA LEU A 184 9.04 -6.10 0.77
C LEU A 184 9.74 -6.38 -0.57
N VAL A 185 9.64 -5.45 -1.53
CA VAL A 185 10.33 -5.54 -2.82
C VAL A 185 11.84 -5.49 -2.64
N PHE A 186 12.34 -4.62 -1.76
CA PHE A 186 13.76 -4.57 -1.40
C PHE A 186 14.25 -5.92 -0.84
N SER A 187 13.55 -6.50 0.13
CA SER A 187 13.89 -7.80 0.70
C SER A 187 13.87 -8.92 -0.35
N ALA A 188 12.89 -8.89 -1.25
CA ALA A 188 12.82 -9.82 -2.37
C ALA A 188 14.00 -9.62 -3.35
N ALA A 189 14.36 -8.37 -3.64
CA ALA A 189 15.48 -8.05 -4.53
C ALA A 189 16.83 -8.53 -3.97
N VAL A 190 17.05 -8.39 -2.66
CA VAL A 190 18.27 -8.91 -1.98
C VAL A 190 18.44 -10.41 -2.22
N ALA A 191 17.35 -11.20 -2.30
CA ALA A 191 17.43 -12.63 -2.56
C ALA A 191 18.02 -12.99 -3.95
N PHE A 192 18.06 -12.04 -4.89
CA PHE A 192 18.69 -12.18 -6.21
C PHE A 192 20.13 -11.65 -6.26
N THR A 193 20.71 -11.26 -5.14
CA THR A 193 22.07 -10.75 -5.02
C THR A 193 22.96 -11.74 -4.27
N ASN A 194 24.28 -11.52 -4.34
CA ASN A 194 25.28 -12.29 -3.58
C ASN A 194 25.49 -11.76 -2.15
N TYR A 195 24.57 -10.95 -1.61
CA TYR A 195 24.67 -10.40 -0.27
C TYR A 195 24.92 -11.51 0.77
N SER A 196 26.09 -11.49 1.42
CA SER A 196 26.48 -12.53 2.36
C SER A 196 27.58 -12.06 3.31
N SER A 197 27.51 -12.50 4.57
CA SER A 197 28.56 -12.27 5.56
C SER A 197 29.60 -13.39 5.50
N PRO A 198 30.90 -13.08 5.61
CA PRO A 198 31.53 -11.76 5.73
C PRO A 198 31.95 -11.12 4.40
N LYS A 199 31.78 -11.81 3.26
CA LYS A 199 32.41 -11.45 1.99
C LYS A 199 31.75 -10.26 1.28
N HIS A 200 30.43 -10.26 1.22
CA HIS A 200 29.66 -9.26 0.44
C HIS A 200 28.79 -8.42 1.38
N ILE A 201 29.45 -7.62 2.24
CA ILE A 201 28.81 -6.67 3.15
C ILE A 201 29.19 -5.25 2.70
N ALA A 202 28.21 -4.50 2.23
CA ALA A 202 28.37 -3.08 1.91
C ALA A 202 28.60 -2.26 3.21
N PRO A 203 29.40 -1.21 3.18
CA PRO A 203 30.17 -0.63 2.06
C PRO A 203 31.59 -1.19 1.92
N ASN A 204 31.99 -2.20 2.71
CA ASN A 204 33.33 -2.77 2.64
C ASN A 204 33.58 -3.48 1.33
N ASN A 205 32.57 -4.16 0.81
CA ASN A 205 32.56 -4.78 -0.51
C ASN A 205 31.22 -4.48 -1.21
N THR A 206 31.21 -4.55 -2.55
CA THR A 206 29.99 -4.39 -3.33
C THR A 206 29.21 -5.71 -3.38
N ILE A 207 27.96 -5.58 -3.74
CA ILE A 207 27.01 -6.66 -3.94
C ILE A 207 26.69 -6.69 -5.44
N ASP A 208 26.59 -7.89 -6.00
CA ASP A 208 26.28 -8.09 -7.41
C ASP A 208 24.98 -8.87 -7.58
N TRP A 209 24.34 -8.70 -8.72
CA TRP A 209 23.20 -9.50 -9.12
C TRP A 209 23.63 -10.90 -9.53
N VAL A 210 23.12 -11.94 -8.85
CA VAL A 210 23.39 -13.35 -9.16
C VAL A 210 22.15 -14.05 -9.75
N GLY A 211 21.08 -13.34 -9.93
CA GLY A 211 19.83 -13.90 -10.47
C GLY A 211 19.26 -15.01 -9.59
N ILE A 212 19.03 -16.18 -10.15
CA ILE A 212 18.38 -17.31 -9.46
C ILE A 212 19.36 -18.29 -8.79
N ASP A 213 20.65 -18.00 -8.72
CA ASP A 213 21.65 -18.98 -8.24
C ASP A 213 21.47 -19.31 -6.75
N ASN A 214 21.06 -18.34 -5.94
CA ASN A 214 20.70 -18.60 -4.55
C ASN A 214 19.55 -19.62 -4.44
N PHE A 215 18.57 -19.53 -5.32
CA PHE A 215 17.45 -20.47 -5.33
C PHE A 215 17.86 -21.84 -5.86
N LYS A 216 18.80 -21.95 -6.82
CA LYS A 216 19.35 -23.22 -7.26
C LYS A 216 20.10 -23.90 -6.11
N THR A 217 20.92 -23.15 -5.37
CA THR A 217 21.60 -23.66 -4.17
C THR A 217 20.62 -24.12 -3.10
N LEU A 218 19.57 -23.33 -2.88
CA LEU A 218 18.56 -23.59 -1.85
C LEU A 218 17.73 -24.85 -2.15
N PHE A 219 17.34 -25.06 -3.42
CA PHE A 219 16.41 -26.14 -3.80
C PHE A 219 17.08 -27.37 -4.43
N GLY A 220 18.33 -27.32 -4.80
CA GLY A 220 18.97 -28.43 -5.53
C GLY A 220 20.47 -28.59 -5.32
N GLY A 221 21.15 -27.63 -4.67
CA GLY A 221 22.62 -27.63 -4.59
C GLY A 221 23.20 -28.38 -3.41
N ASP A 222 22.58 -28.30 -2.25
CA ASP A 222 23.07 -28.86 -1.00
C ASP A 222 21.91 -29.39 -0.14
N ALA A 223 21.96 -30.68 0.18
CA ALA A 223 20.94 -31.34 0.99
C ALA A 223 20.76 -30.67 2.37
N THR A 224 21.83 -30.13 2.95
CA THR A 224 21.82 -29.46 4.26
C THR A 224 21.00 -28.19 4.21
N TRP A 225 21.25 -27.32 3.20
CA TRP A 225 20.50 -26.09 3.00
C TRP A 225 19.04 -26.33 2.65
N THR A 226 18.77 -27.27 1.75
CA THR A 226 17.40 -27.63 1.35
C THR A 226 16.59 -28.16 2.53
N SER A 227 17.17 -29.03 3.36
CA SER A 227 16.48 -29.57 4.55
C SER A 227 16.27 -28.53 5.64
N ALA A 228 17.25 -27.64 5.85
CA ALA A 228 17.12 -26.55 6.81
C ALA A 228 16.04 -25.56 6.39
N PHE A 229 16.03 -25.17 5.11
CA PHE A 229 14.99 -24.31 4.56
C PHE A 229 13.60 -24.93 4.66
N GLY A 230 13.46 -26.21 4.30
CA GLY A 230 12.18 -26.93 4.39
C GLY A 230 11.61 -26.95 5.81
N ARG A 231 12.46 -27.18 6.81
CA ARG A 231 12.05 -27.13 8.23
C ARG A 231 11.59 -25.73 8.65
N VAL A 232 12.35 -24.70 8.28
CA VAL A 232 12.01 -23.30 8.61
C VAL A 232 10.74 -22.86 7.89
N ALA A 233 10.62 -23.16 6.60
CA ALA A 233 9.45 -22.82 5.80
C ALA A 233 8.17 -23.49 6.35
N LEU A 234 8.25 -24.79 6.63
CA LEU A 234 7.12 -25.53 7.22
C LEU A 234 6.73 -24.95 8.59
N TRP A 235 7.72 -24.68 9.44
CA TRP A 235 7.44 -24.07 10.75
C TRP A 235 6.81 -22.68 10.60
N THR A 236 7.31 -21.85 9.67
CA THR A 236 6.75 -20.51 9.41
C THR A 236 5.28 -20.58 9.00
N LEU A 237 4.92 -21.55 8.14
CA LEU A 237 3.52 -21.74 7.74
C LEU A 237 2.66 -22.21 8.93
N ILE A 238 3.14 -23.19 9.70
CA ILE A 238 2.42 -23.67 10.89
C ILE A 238 2.23 -22.53 11.89
N TRP A 239 3.29 -21.77 12.17
CA TRP A 239 3.22 -20.63 13.09
C TRP A 239 2.27 -19.55 12.60
N ALA A 240 2.30 -19.20 11.31
CA ALA A 240 1.40 -18.20 10.74
C ALA A 240 -0.08 -18.60 10.90
N VAL A 241 -0.41 -19.88 10.67
CA VAL A 241 -1.78 -20.39 10.84
C VAL A 241 -2.15 -20.39 12.33
N LEU A 242 -1.32 -20.96 13.19
CA LEU A 242 -1.61 -21.06 14.62
C LEU A 242 -1.71 -19.68 15.28
N ALA A 243 -0.76 -18.78 15.02
CA ALA A 243 -0.76 -17.42 15.57
C ALA A 243 -2.01 -16.64 15.12
N THR A 244 -2.32 -16.69 13.82
CA THR A 244 -3.50 -16.00 13.28
C THR A 244 -4.79 -16.57 13.90
N PHE A 245 -4.93 -17.89 13.94
CA PHE A 245 -6.14 -18.53 14.47
C PHE A 245 -6.30 -18.26 15.96
N THR A 246 -5.26 -18.40 16.77
CA THR A 246 -5.32 -18.18 18.23
C THR A 246 -5.61 -16.73 18.55
N CYS A 247 -4.94 -15.76 17.92
CA CYS A 247 -5.22 -14.33 18.10
C CYS A 247 -6.66 -13.98 17.68
N TYR A 248 -7.12 -14.50 16.53
CA TYR A 248 -8.47 -14.26 16.07
C TYR A 248 -9.52 -14.86 17.03
N ALA A 249 -9.35 -16.13 17.42
CA ALA A 249 -10.27 -16.82 18.32
C ALA A 249 -10.29 -16.14 19.71
N GLY A 250 -9.12 -15.85 20.29
CA GLY A 250 -9.00 -15.13 21.55
C GLY A 250 -9.65 -13.74 21.49
N GLY A 251 -9.33 -12.97 20.46
CA GLY A 251 -9.93 -11.64 20.25
C GLY A 251 -11.44 -11.68 20.06
N LEU A 252 -11.96 -12.70 19.33
CA LEU A 252 -13.40 -12.89 19.12
C LEU A 252 -14.10 -13.22 20.45
N ILE A 253 -13.56 -14.15 21.23
CA ILE A 253 -14.11 -14.51 22.55
C ILE A 253 -14.18 -13.25 23.43
N MET A 254 -13.09 -12.51 23.53
CA MET A 254 -13.05 -11.26 24.32
C MET A 254 -14.05 -10.22 23.81
N ALA A 255 -14.20 -10.09 22.48
CA ALA A 255 -15.16 -9.16 21.89
C ALA A 255 -16.61 -9.54 22.21
N VAL A 256 -16.94 -10.83 22.13
CA VAL A 256 -18.27 -11.35 22.46
C VAL A 256 -18.57 -11.17 23.94
N GLU A 257 -17.65 -11.53 24.83
CA GLU A 257 -17.79 -11.33 26.26
C GLU A 257 -18.03 -9.86 26.63
N MET A 258 -17.27 -8.94 26.03
CA MET A 258 -17.46 -7.50 26.25
C MET A 258 -18.76 -6.95 25.65
N HIS A 259 -19.32 -7.61 24.63
CA HIS A 259 -20.59 -7.19 24.01
C HIS A 259 -21.80 -7.68 24.81
N GLU A 260 -21.78 -8.97 25.18
CA GLU A 260 -22.89 -9.63 25.88
C GLU A 260 -23.02 -9.18 27.35
N THR A 261 -21.89 -8.91 28.02
CA THR A 261 -21.89 -8.47 29.42
C THR A 261 -22.35 -7.02 29.55
N LYS A 262 -23.48 -6.79 30.22
CA LYS A 262 -24.05 -5.47 30.52
C LYS A 262 -23.36 -4.76 31.71
N PHE A 263 -22.09 -5.06 31.96
CA PHE A 263 -21.35 -4.39 33.03
C PHE A 263 -21.07 -2.92 32.72
N LYS A 264 -21.36 -2.04 33.69
CA LYS A 264 -21.07 -0.60 33.57
C LYS A 264 -19.59 -0.26 33.43
N ILE A 265 -18.71 -1.25 33.72
CA ILE A 265 -17.24 -1.13 33.66
C ILE A 265 -16.64 -1.55 32.31
N ASN A 266 -17.46 -1.99 31.32
CA ASN A 266 -16.98 -2.38 29.99
C ASN A 266 -16.08 -1.31 29.30
N PRO A 267 -16.34 0.00 29.40
CA PRO A 267 -15.45 1.01 28.85
C PRO A 267 -14.05 0.99 29.45
N VAL A 268 -13.93 0.69 30.76
CA VAL A 268 -12.64 0.57 31.44
C VAL A 268 -11.86 -0.63 30.94
N PHE A 269 -12.51 -1.80 30.79
CA PHE A 269 -11.87 -2.98 30.20
C PHE A 269 -11.38 -2.73 28.77
N ARG A 270 -12.17 -2.06 27.93
CA ARG A 270 -11.73 -1.68 26.57
C ARG A 270 -10.47 -0.81 26.62
N SER A 271 -10.39 0.12 27.53
CA SER A 271 -9.21 0.96 27.69
C SER A 271 -7.99 0.13 28.14
N ILE A 272 -8.17 -0.82 29.06
CA ILE A 272 -7.10 -1.68 29.55
C ILE A 272 -6.58 -2.58 28.39
N PHE A 273 -7.46 -3.15 27.56
CA PHE A 273 -7.05 -4.01 26.43
C PHE A 273 -6.38 -3.23 25.29
N ILE A 274 -6.57 -1.91 25.21
CA ILE A 274 -5.87 -1.05 24.24
C ILE A 274 -4.45 -0.69 24.74
N LEU A 275 -4.20 -0.66 26.05
CA LEU A 275 -2.90 -0.28 26.62
C LEU A 275 -1.69 -1.07 26.05
N PRO A 276 -1.77 -2.39 25.83
CA PRO A 276 -0.65 -3.14 25.24
C PRO A 276 -0.19 -2.61 23.88
N TYR A 277 -1.09 -2.02 23.09
CA TYR A 277 -0.72 -1.42 21.79
C TYR A 277 0.15 -0.17 21.92
N ALA A 278 0.17 0.46 23.10
CA ALA A 278 1.04 1.62 23.36
C ALA A 278 2.50 1.20 23.64
N VAL A 279 2.75 -0.08 23.94
CA VAL A 279 4.09 -0.59 24.22
C VAL A 279 4.73 -1.09 22.93
N PRO A 280 5.93 -0.60 22.54
CA PRO A 280 6.63 -1.11 21.38
C PRO A 280 6.87 -2.62 21.50
N SER A 281 6.57 -3.38 20.44
CA SER A 281 6.68 -4.85 20.44
C SER A 281 8.08 -5.37 20.83
N VAL A 282 9.14 -4.63 20.45
CA VAL A 282 10.52 -4.95 20.82
C VAL A 282 10.69 -4.96 22.34
N VAL A 283 10.12 -3.98 23.06
CA VAL A 283 10.19 -3.92 24.53
C VAL A 283 9.45 -5.10 25.13
N THR A 284 8.26 -5.41 24.62
CA THR A 284 7.47 -6.57 25.09
C THR A 284 8.23 -7.87 24.88
N MET A 285 8.89 -8.07 23.72
CA MET A 285 9.71 -9.25 23.44
C MET A 285 10.90 -9.37 24.41
N LEU A 286 11.59 -8.28 24.73
CA LEU A 286 12.69 -8.28 25.71
C LEU A 286 12.19 -8.61 27.12
N VAL A 287 11.02 -8.15 27.51
CA VAL A 287 10.39 -8.50 28.80
C VAL A 287 10.11 -10.00 28.84
N TRP A 288 9.47 -10.56 27.81
CA TRP A 288 9.19 -11.99 27.72
C TRP A 288 10.46 -12.84 27.73
N GLN A 289 11.51 -12.42 27.00
CA GLN A 289 12.82 -13.09 27.01
C GLN A 289 13.41 -13.18 28.41
N ASN A 290 13.31 -12.14 29.22
CA ASN A 290 13.79 -12.12 30.59
C ASN A 290 12.89 -12.95 31.51
N LEU A 291 11.58 -12.85 31.39
CA LEU A 291 10.62 -13.62 32.21
C LEU A 291 10.77 -15.13 31.99
N LEU A 292 10.99 -15.55 30.74
CA LEU A 292 11.10 -16.95 30.31
C LEU A 292 12.55 -17.47 30.26
N ASN A 293 13.48 -16.72 30.82
CA ASN A 293 14.88 -17.21 30.93
C ASN A 293 14.95 -18.48 31.77
N GLY A 294 15.61 -19.52 31.25
CA GLY A 294 15.70 -20.80 31.92
C GLY A 294 16.39 -20.71 33.29
N SER A 295 17.47 -19.92 33.40
CA SER A 295 18.30 -19.90 34.60
C SER A 295 17.83 -18.93 35.67
N PHE A 296 17.37 -17.73 35.29
CA PHE A 296 17.01 -16.67 36.24
C PHE A 296 15.64 -16.07 36.03
N GLY A 297 14.87 -16.59 35.04
CA GLY A 297 13.55 -16.07 34.74
C GLY A 297 12.55 -16.28 35.89
N ILE A 298 11.66 -15.27 36.05
CA ILE A 298 10.70 -15.31 37.15
C ILE A 298 9.69 -16.45 36.99
N VAL A 299 9.38 -16.89 35.76
CA VAL A 299 8.43 -17.98 35.51
C VAL A 299 8.91 -19.29 36.12
N ASN A 300 10.13 -19.74 35.81
CA ASN A 300 10.68 -20.95 36.41
C ASN A 300 10.82 -20.83 37.93
N ARG A 301 11.27 -19.69 38.44
CA ARG A 301 11.38 -19.45 39.89
C ARG A 301 10.03 -19.53 40.60
N THR A 302 8.97 -19.00 39.98
CA THR A 302 7.63 -19.10 40.53
C THR A 302 7.11 -20.53 40.50
N LEU A 303 7.36 -21.30 39.42
CA LEU A 303 6.97 -22.70 39.30
C LEU A 303 7.67 -23.57 40.39
N ILE A 304 8.95 -23.29 40.70
CA ILE A 304 9.66 -23.92 41.82
C ILE A 304 9.05 -23.51 43.15
N ALA A 305 8.73 -22.24 43.36
CA ALA A 305 8.19 -21.73 44.62
C ALA A 305 6.83 -22.31 44.99
N ILE A 306 5.97 -22.57 43.96
CA ILE A 306 4.65 -23.20 44.15
C ILE A 306 4.71 -24.74 44.10
N GLY A 307 5.89 -25.35 43.94
CA GLY A 307 6.09 -26.81 44.00
C GLY A 307 5.71 -27.56 42.73
N ILE A 308 5.57 -26.90 41.58
CA ILE A 308 5.34 -27.52 40.28
C ILE A 308 6.67 -28.08 39.70
N LEU A 309 7.78 -27.42 39.96
CA LEU A 309 9.12 -27.84 39.58
C LEU A 309 9.95 -28.12 40.84
N GLU A 310 10.85 -29.11 40.74
CA GLU A 310 11.82 -29.40 41.80
C GLU A 310 12.93 -28.35 41.81
N LYS A 311 13.64 -28.25 42.95
CA LYS A 311 14.77 -27.34 43.07
C LYS A 311 15.90 -27.80 42.11
N GLY A 312 16.19 -26.93 41.14
CA GLY A 312 17.21 -27.20 40.11
C GLY A 312 16.63 -27.62 38.75
N GLU A 313 15.35 -27.96 38.69
CA GLU A 313 14.68 -28.15 37.41
C GLU A 313 14.39 -26.83 36.75
N VAL A 314 14.54 -26.79 35.41
CA VAL A 314 14.28 -25.61 34.60
C VAL A 314 13.56 -26.04 33.33
N ILE A 315 12.52 -25.32 32.98
CA ILE A 315 11.90 -25.46 31.67
C ILE A 315 12.63 -24.56 30.67
N PRO A 316 13.19 -25.12 29.60
CA PRO A 316 13.97 -24.38 28.61
C PRO A 316 13.07 -23.69 27.57
N TRP A 317 12.26 -22.75 28.02
CA TRP A 317 11.20 -22.08 27.24
C TRP A 317 11.62 -21.59 25.85
N LEU A 318 12.86 -21.06 25.75
CA LEU A 318 13.36 -20.41 24.53
C LEU A 318 14.57 -21.12 23.93
N THR A 319 15.19 -22.07 24.65
CA THR A 319 16.43 -22.76 24.25
C THR A 319 16.17 -24.14 23.66
N ASP A 320 15.09 -24.81 24.05
CA ASP A 320 14.69 -26.07 23.42
C ASP A 320 13.81 -25.77 22.17
N PRO A 321 14.09 -26.41 21.03
CA PRO A 321 13.37 -26.15 19.79
C PRO A 321 11.85 -26.39 19.86
N THR A 322 11.41 -27.36 20.68
CA THR A 322 9.99 -27.71 20.81
C THR A 322 9.28 -26.72 21.73
N PHE A 323 9.87 -26.48 22.91
CA PHE A 323 9.34 -25.47 23.84
C PHE A 323 9.32 -24.07 23.24
N ALA A 324 10.38 -23.68 22.50
CA ALA A 324 10.43 -22.39 21.84
C ALA A 324 9.28 -22.17 20.84
N LYS A 325 8.92 -23.20 20.08
CA LYS A 325 7.79 -23.13 19.14
C LYS A 325 6.45 -22.91 19.85
N PHE A 326 6.21 -23.66 20.91
CA PHE A 326 5.01 -23.50 21.75
C PHE A 326 4.98 -22.12 22.40
N THR A 327 6.08 -21.71 22.98
CA THR A 327 6.25 -20.42 23.64
C THR A 327 6.01 -19.25 22.67
N CYS A 328 6.51 -19.33 21.44
CA CYS A 328 6.25 -18.31 20.41
C CYS A 328 4.76 -18.15 20.08
N VAL A 329 4.01 -19.26 20.01
CA VAL A 329 2.56 -19.19 19.78
C VAL A 329 1.84 -18.59 20.99
N LEU A 330 2.24 -19.00 22.21
CA LEU A 330 1.63 -18.51 23.45
C LEU A 330 1.85 -17.02 23.69
N ILE A 331 3.06 -16.52 23.44
CA ILE A 331 3.39 -15.08 23.60
C ILE A 331 2.65 -14.21 22.58
N ASN A 332 2.33 -14.77 21.41
CA ASN A 332 1.66 -14.04 20.35
C ASN A 332 0.12 -13.95 20.56
N LEU A 333 -0.43 -14.74 21.47
CA LEU A 333 -1.85 -14.71 21.85
C LEU A 333 -2.18 -13.48 22.72
#